data_a58dd912aa25292a92bf686dc3857215
#
_entry.id   a58dd912aa25292a92bf686dc3857215
#
_cell.length_a   1.000
_cell.length_b   1.000
_cell.length_c   1.000
_cell.angle_alpha   90.00
_cell.angle_beta   90.00
_cell.angle_gamma   90.00
#
_symmetry.space_group_name_H-M   'P 1'
#
loop_
_entity.id
_entity.type
_entity.pdbx_description
1 polymer ?
#
loop_
_entity_poly.entity_id
_entity_poly.type
_entity_poly.pdbx_seq_one_letter_code
_entity_poly.pdbx_strand_id
1 'polypeptide(L)'
;FFLRILSHYIGELDFTDMCFDIAIRLFLSGFRLPGEAQKIDRIMEKFAERYTLQNPDIFPSADTAFILAFSVIMLNTDLHNPSIKEERRMTIDSFLRNNRGIGDNGTDLPKDFLTGIFVRIKEEPFSLKEDDAAREKVAEDTTTNILGDNGGLLGAGLFGTTSEERKKAKFKKEREDMVQATELLIRRKKGRKSKSENLTDAVDPAHVVKPMFDVTWGAIIGTLSQVMECSNDERSIAVCLSGFVYAIRISSHSNMSLARDTFLGSLAKFTYLGSVKELKYKNIETIRTLINIAITDGEYLGESWGPVLQCISQLARMRMSASGLDTDESFLQDSTHSGTSPAKKESSSSSSRSMFARETKADALKETETTNSRIVLNAISEQLIDQVFSSSTKLSAHSLALFIEQLIAVANSEIEGDSKSGITGVSTSTSGSNHGETGPSVFSMQRLVEVADYNMHVRPRFVWAQIWDMMAKFFTKNGCHNNPMVSVFAVDALKQLSLKFLEKPEVSDFHFQRLFLQPFLLIMENPDTRQETKEIILACVDQMINTRAVNLKSGWRIFFDILTVAANDKNNKVSIHSLNILQGTLDKHLDTLSILICKDNK
;
A
#
# COMPACT_ATOMS: atom_id res chain seq x y z
N PHE A 1 -8.71 16.84 -1.50
CA PHE A 1 -8.58 18.27 -1.86
C PHE A 1 -7.34 18.49 -2.74
N PHE A 2 -6.12 18.13 -2.28
CA PHE A 2 -4.88 18.29 -3.05
C PHE A 2 -4.93 17.65 -4.45
N LEU A 3 -5.40 16.38 -4.54
CA LEU A 3 -5.54 15.69 -5.82
C LEU A 3 -6.53 16.37 -6.77
N ARG A 4 -7.61 16.95 -6.24
CA ARG A 4 -8.56 17.72 -7.08
C ARG A 4 -7.96 19.01 -7.59
N ILE A 5 -7.26 19.76 -6.72
CA ILE A 5 -6.52 20.97 -7.15
C ILE A 5 -5.48 20.58 -8.19
N LEU A 6 -4.70 19.53 -7.93
CA LEU A 6 -3.69 19.05 -8.85
C LEU A 6 -4.31 18.63 -10.19
N SER A 7 -5.41 17.88 -10.19
CA SER A 7 -6.12 17.48 -11.41
C SER A 7 -6.66 18.69 -12.18
N HIS A 8 -7.21 19.69 -11.48
CA HIS A 8 -7.65 20.94 -12.12
C HIS A 8 -6.48 21.74 -12.68
N TYR A 9 -5.41 21.90 -11.91
CA TYR A 9 -4.20 22.58 -12.35
C TYR A 9 -3.62 21.93 -13.59
N ILE A 10 -3.44 20.61 -13.57
CA ILE A 10 -2.93 19.84 -14.71
C ILE A 10 -3.93 19.87 -15.87
N GLY A 11 -5.23 19.83 -15.59
CA GLY A 11 -6.29 19.93 -16.59
C GLY A 11 -6.27 21.26 -17.37
N GLU A 12 -5.74 22.33 -16.77
CA GLU A 12 -5.57 23.64 -17.42
C GLU A 12 -4.29 23.72 -18.28
N LEU A 13 -3.35 22.77 -18.13
CA LEU A 13 -2.13 22.72 -18.92
C LEU A 13 -2.37 22.00 -20.24
N ASP A 14 -1.79 22.55 -21.31
CA ASP A 14 -1.86 22.02 -22.66
C ASP A 14 -0.48 21.52 -23.07
N PHE A 15 -0.35 20.22 -23.25
CA PHE A 15 0.87 19.52 -23.66
C PHE A 15 0.76 18.95 -25.08
N THR A 16 -0.27 19.33 -25.83
CA THR A 16 -0.52 18.82 -27.19
C THR A 16 0.67 19.14 -28.08
N ASP A 17 1.18 18.14 -28.79
CA ASP A 17 2.33 18.23 -29.69
C ASP A 17 3.64 18.73 -29.06
N MET A 18 3.74 18.71 -27.73
CA MET A 18 4.98 19.06 -27.03
C MET A 18 5.90 17.86 -26.88
N CYS A 19 7.21 18.08 -27.05
CA CYS A 19 8.21 17.09 -26.65
C CYS A 19 8.08 16.80 -25.15
N PHE A 20 8.29 15.55 -24.78
CA PHE A 20 8.06 15.05 -23.41
C PHE A 20 8.83 15.82 -22.33
N ASP A 21 10.13 16.06 -22.56
CA ASP A 21 10.99 16.85 -21.67
C ASP A 21 10.59 18.33 -21.57
N ILE A 22 10.09 18.93 -22.67
CA ILE A 22 9.57 20.30 -22.68
C ILE A 22 8.27 20.38 -21.89
N ALA A 23 7.40 19.37 -22.01
CA ALA A 23 6.18 19.29 -21.22
C ALA A 23 6.47 19.14 -19.71
N ILE A 24 7.46 18.32 -19.33
CA ILE A 24 7.92 18.22 -17.93
C ILE A 24 8.50 19.57 -17.44
N ARG A 25 9.31 20.26 -18.23
CA ARG A 25 9.83 21.60 -17.88
C ARG A 25 8.70 22.57 -17.60
N LEU A 26 7.75 22.67 -18.52
CA LEU A 26 6.59 23.54 -18.36
C LEU A 26 5.82 23.21 -17.09
N PHE A 27 5.59 21.93 -16.83
CA PHE A 27 4.88 21.46 -15.68
C PHE A 27 5.62 21.80 -14.36
N LEU A 28 6.91 21.49 -14.27
CA LEU A 28 7.71 21.72 -13.07
C LEU A 28 8.08 23.19 -12.83
N SER A 29 7.99 24.06 -13.85
CA SER A 29 8.24 25.49 -13.68
C SER A 29 7.20 26.19 -12.81
N GLY A 30 5.99 25.63 -12.71
CA GLY A 30 4.86 26.23 -12.00
C GLY A 30 4.88 26.06 -10.49
N PHE A 31 5.60 25.08 -9.94
CA PHE A 31 5.60 24.79 -8.51
C PHE A 31 6.87 24.06 -8.06
N ARG A 32 7.10 24.06 -6.75
CA ARG A 32 8.19 23.30 -6.14
C ARG A 32 7.74 21.88 -5.84
N LEU A 33 8.56 20.89 -6.21
CA LEU A 33 8.30 19.52 -5.82
C LEU A 33 8.38 19.38 -4.29
N PRO A 34 7.41 18.70 -3.67
CA PRO A 34 7.47 18.41 -2.24
C PRO A 34 8.64 17.46 -1.95
N GLY A 35 9.26 17.56 -0.76
CA GLY A 35 10.36 16.67 -0.37
C GLY A 35 9.94 15.23 -0.04
N GLU A 36 8.65 14.91 -0.13
CA GLU A 36 8.11 13.59 0.17
C GLU A 36 7.90 12.80 -1.14
N ALA A 37 8.57 11.66 -1.27
CA ALA A 37 8.52 10.81 -2.46
C ALA A 37 7.09 10.48 -2.90
N GLN A 38 6.22 10.11 -1.95
CA GLN A 38 4.81 9.78 -2.22
C GLN A 38 4.00 10.94 -2.83
N LYS A 39 4.34 12.20 -2.51
CA LYS A 39 3.69 13.36 -3.10
C LYS A 39 4.20 13.62 -4.51
N ILE A 40 5.49 13.38 -4.73
CA ILE A 40 6.10 13.48 -6.07
C ILE A 40 5.47 12.45 -7.00
N ASP A 41 5.31 11.21 -6.54
CA ASP A 41 4.68 10.13 -7.31
C ASP A 41 3.31 10.53 -7.84
N ARG A 42 2.45 11.06 -6.97
CA ARG A 42 1.10 11.48 -7.37
C ARG A 42 1.09 12.65 -8.35
N ILE A 43 2.04 13.55 -8.20
CA ILE A 43 2.18 14.70 -9.09
C ILE A 43 2.59 14.20 -10.47
N MET A 44 3.54 13.28 -10.54
CA MET A 44 4.04 12.72 -11.79
C MET A 44 3.04 11.75 -12.44
N GLU A 45 2.28 10.98 -11.65
CA GLU A 45 1.18 10.15 -12.13
C GLU A 45 0.14 11.01 -12.88
N LYS A 46 -0.30 12.11 -12.28
CA LYS A 46 -1.28 13.00 -12.90
C LYS A 46 -0.72 13.76 -14.11
N PHE A 47 0.55 14.09 -14.12
CA PHE A 47 1.22 14.60 -15.31
C PHE A 47 1.22 13.58 -16.44
N ALA A 48 1.61 12.34 -16.16
CA ALA A 48 1.68 11.26 -17.13
C ALA A 48 0.31 10.95 -17.75
N GLU A 49 -0.75 10.84 -16.92
CA GLU A 49 -2.12 10.68 -17.37
C GLU A 49 -2.54 11.80 -18.34
N ARG A 50 -2.24 13.05 -18.00
CA ARG A 50 -2.62 14.21 -18.82
C ARG A 50 -1.83 14.26 -20.13
N TYR A 51 -0.52 14.02 -20.07
CA TYR A 51 0.34 14.03 -21.24
C TYR A 51 -0.09 12.95 -22.24
N THR A 52 -0.31 11.72 -21.77
CA THR A 52 -0.74 10.60 -22.62
C THR A 52 -2.12 10.84 -23.22
N LEU A 53 -3.05 11.42 -22.45
CA LEU A 53 -4.38 11.77 -22.97
C LEU A 53 -4.30 12.78 -24.14
N GLN A 54 -3.35 13.69 -24.11
CA GLN A 54 -3.18 14.72 -25.15
C GLN A 54 -2.27 14.26 -26.31
N ASN A 55 -1.43 13.25 -26.08
CA ASN A 55 -0.48 12.73 -27.06
C ASN A 55 -0.55 11.19 -27.14
N PRO A 56 -1.69 10.62 -27.54
CA PRO A 56 -1.91 9.17 -27.52
C PRO A 56 -0.98 8.41 -28.50
N ASP A 57 -0.47 9.09 -29.52
CA ASP A 57 0.43 8.50 -30.51
C ASP A 57 1.86 8.33 -30.00
N ILE A 58 2.25 9.03 -28.91
CA ILE A 58 3.60 8.97 -28.35
C ILE A 58 3.71 7.86 -27.32
N PHE A 59 2.73 7.76 -26.42
CA PHE A 59 2.69 6.74 -25.38
C PHE A 59 1.32 6.06 -25.39
N PRO A 60 1.26 4.76 -25.59
CA PRO A 60 0.01 4.00 -25.52
C PRO A 60 -0.52 3.87 -24.10
N SER A 61 0.33 4.01 -23.06
CA SER A 61 -0.08 4.00 -21.67
C SER A 61 0.53 5.12 -20.83
N ALA A 62 -0.20 5.58 -19.82
CA ALA A 62 0.27 6.56 -18.86
C ALA A 62 1.42 6.03 -18.00
N ASP A 63 1.52 4.72 -17.82
CA ASP A 63 2.58 4.07 -17.05
C ASP A 63 3.96 4.26 -17.68
N THR A 64 4.04 4.13 -19.02
CA THR A 64 5.27 4.38 -19.77
C THR A 64 5.72 5.83 -19.61
N ALA A 65 4.80 6.78 -19.74
CA ALA A 65 5.07 8.20 -19.54
C ALA A 65 5.50 8.50 -18.10
N PHE A 66 4.90 7.87 -17.11
CA PHE A 66 5.22 8.02 -15.70
C PHE A 66 6.65 7.54 -15.38
N ILE A 67 7.02 6.33 -15.82
CA ILE A 67 8.36 5.78 -15.60
C ILE A 67 9.41 6.66 -16.30
N LEU A 68 9.15 7.08 -17.53
CA LEU A 68 10.05 7.94 -18.25
C LEU A 68 10.21 9.31 -17.59
N ALA A 69 9.15 9.88 -17.02
CA ALA A 69 9.22 11.16 -16.31
C ALA A 69 10.19 11.11 -15.12
N PHE A 70 10.15 10.03 -14.32
CA PHE A 70 11.14 9.82 -13.25
C PHE A 70 12.54 9.65 -13.79
N SER A 71 12.71 8.86 -14.85
CA SER A 71 14.02 8.66 -15.47
C SER A 71 14.63 9.97 -15.96
N VAL A 72 13.81 10.86 -16.51
CA VAL A 72 14.21 12.19 -16.98
C VAL A 72 14.57 13.12 -15.82
N ILE A 73 13.83 13.12 -14.72
CA ILE A 73 14.16 13.88 -13.51
C ILE A 73 15.49 13.38 -12.90
N MET A 74 15.67 12.06 -12.84
CA MET A 74 16.92 11.46 -12.36
C MET A 74 18.11 11.83 -13.27
N LEU A 75 17.91 11.80 -14.59
CA LEU A 75 18.92 12.22 -15.57
C LEU A 75 19.34 13.67 -15.34
N ASN A 76 18.37 14.58 -15.18
CA ASN A 76 18.64 15.99 -14.90
C ASN A 76 19.47 16.15 -13.61
N THR A 77 19.08 15.45 -12.53
CA THR A 77 19.80 15.51 -11.26
C THR A 77 21.23 14.96 -11.40
N ASP A 78 21.41 13.85 -12.09
CA ASP A 78 22.71 13.23 -12.26
C ASP A 78 23.66 14.08 -13.13
N LEU A 79 23.18 14.64 -14.23
CA LEU A 79 23.98 15.46 -15.13
C LEU A 79 24.38 16.82 -14.54
N HIS A 80 23.54 17.42 -13.70
CA HIS A 80 23.69 18.81 -13.25
C HIS A 80 24.00 18.96 -11.76
N ASN A 81 24.02 17.86 -10.97
CA ASN A 81 24.41 17.93 -9.57
C ASN A 81 25.93 18.19 -9.43
N PRO A 82 26.32 19.31 -8.81
CA PRO A 82 27.74 19.68 -8.64
C PRO A 82 28.51 18.69 -7.74
N SER A 83 27.80 17.90 -6.91
CA SER A 83 28.42 16.88 -6.04
C SER A 83 28.85 15.62 -6.80
N ILE A 84 28.41 15.42 -8.03
CA ILE A 84 28.72 14.24 -8.84
C ILE A 84 29.87 14.58 -9.79
N LYS A 85 30.99 13.85 -9.67
CA LYS A 85 32.13 14.01 -10.55
C LYS A 85 31.74 13.67 -11.99
N GLU A 86 32.28 14.43 -12.95
CA GLU A 86 31.92 14.36 -14.38
C GLU A 86 32.10 12.95 -14.95
N GLU A 87 33.14 12.22 -14.49
CA GLU A 87 33.44 10.82 -14.90
C GLU A 87 32.39 9.79 -14.42
N ARG A 88 31.56 10.15 -13.42
CA ARG A 88 30.52 9.29 -12.84
C ARG A 88 29.11 9.65 -13.28
N ARG A 89 28.97 10.72 -14.08
CA ARG A 89 27.68 11.15 -14.60
C ARG A 89 27.11 10.15 -15.60
N MET A 90 25.82 10.09 -15.65
CA MET A 90 25.10 9.19 -16.55
C MET A 90 25.48 9.44 -18.01
N THR A 91 25.91 8.39 -18.69
CA THR A 91 26.16 8.44 -20.13
C THR A 91 24.87 8.15 -20.90
N ILE A 92 24.85 8.52 -22.18
CA ILE A 92 23.72 8.24 -23.07
C ILE A 92 23.39 6.73 -23.12
N ASP A 93 24.41 5.88 -23.15
CA ASP A 93 24.24 4.43 -23.18
C ASP A 93 23.65 3.91 -21.86
N SER A 94 24.02 4.51 -20.73
CA SER A 94 23.43 4.18 -19.44
C SER A 94 21.96 4.63 -19.38
N PHE A 95 21.65 5.82 -19.89
CA PHE A 95 20.27 6.30 -19.95
C PHE A 95 19.38 5.43 -20.85
N LEU A 96 19.88 5.02 -22.02
CA LEU A 96 19.20 4.11 -22.92
C LEU A 96 18.97 2.74 -22.27
N ARG A 97 19.96 2.21 -21.54
CA ARG A 97 19.83 0.94 -20.80
C ARG A 97 18.81 1.02 -19.68
N ASN A 98 18.82 2.10 -18.92
CA ASN A 98 17.91 2.30 -17.79
C ASN A 98 16.43 2.40 -18.24
N ASN A 99 16.20 2.78 -19.49
CA ASN A 99 14.86 2.92 -20.08
C ASN A 99 14.47 1.75 -20.98
N ARG A 100 15.19 0.61 -20.96
CA ARG A 100 14.82 -0.58 -21.73
C ARG A 100 13.55 -1.22 -21.16
N GLY A 101 12.67 -1.64 -22.06
CA GLY A 101 11.45 -2.38 -21.73
C GLY A 101 10.45 -1.59 -20.90
N ILE A 102 10.51 -0.27 -20.90
CA ILE A 102 9.51 0.57 -20.22
C ILE A 102 8.25 0.78 -21.05
N GLY A 103 8.29 0.45 -22.34
CA GLY A 103 7.12 0.49 -23.21
C GLY A 103 6.13 -0.64 -22.91
N ASP A 104 4.94 -0.55 -23.46
CA ASP A 104 3.90 -1.55 -23.27
C ASP A 104 4.38 -2.95 -23.69
N ASN A 105 3.99 -3.95 -22.90
CA ASN A 105 4.44 -5.33 -23.07
C ASN A 105 5.96 -5.55 -23.02
N GLY A 106 6.71 -4.61 -22.40
CA GLY A 106 8.16 -4.71 -22.26
C GLY A 106 8.92 -4.33 -23.53
N THR A 107 8.32 -3.55 -24.43
CA THR A 107 8.98 -3.02 -25.62
C THR A 107 9.91 -1.86 -25.28
N ASP A 108 10.94 -1.66 -26.09
CA ASP A 108 11.83 -0.50 -25.94
C ASP A 108 11.23 0.73 -26.62
N LEU A 109 11.41 1.90 -26.02
CA LEU A 109 11.12 3.17 -26.68
C LEU A 109 12.14 3.44 -27.80
N PRO A 110 11.75 4.23 -28.84
CA PRO A 110 12.66 4.59 -29.94
C PRO A 110 13.95 5.24 -29.42
N LYS A 111 15.09 4.73 -29.87
CA LYS A 111 16.41 5.25 -29.42
C LYS A 111 16.59 6.73 -29.73
N ASP A 112 16.15 7.18 -30.90
CA ASP A 112 16.25 8.58 -31.31
C ASP A 112 15.43 9.50 -30.40
N PHE A 113 14.28 9.04 -29.92
CA PHE A 113 13.44 9.75 -28.98
C PHE A 113 14.14 9.95 -27.63
N LEU A 114 14.69 8.87 -27.06
CA LEU A 114 15.42 8.93 -25.79
C LEU A 114 16.73 9.73 -25.91
N THR A 115 17.44 9.58 -27.05
CA THR A 115 18.66 10.34 -27.34
C THR A 115 18.37 11.84 -27.42
N GLY A 116 17.25 12.22 -28.08
CA GLY A 116 16.81 13.63 -28.15
C GLY A 116 16.53 14.21 -26.78
N ILE A 117 15.86 13.47 -25.89
CA ILE A 117 15.63 13.89 -24.49
C ILE A 117 16.96 14.09 -23.77
N PHE A 118 17.89 13.11 -23.86
CA PHE A 118 19.20 13.18 -23.20
C PHE A 118 19.99 14.44 -23.60
N VAL A 119 20.06 14.73 -24.91
CA VAL A 119 20.78 15.91 -25.43
C VAL A 119 20.17 17.20 -24.89
N ARG A 120 18.85 17.38 -24.98
CA ARG A 120 18.17 18.60 -24.51
C ARG A 120 18.31 18.80 -23.00
N ILE A 121 18.27 17.70 -22.20
CA ILE A 121 18.49 17.80 -20.74
C ILE A 121 19.95 18.16 -20.44
N LYS A 122 20.91 17.62 -21.21
CA LYS A 122 22.35 17.93 -21.03
C LYS A 122 22.66 19.39 -21.35
N GLU A 123 22.05 19.94 -22.40
CA GLU A 123 22.28 21.31 -22.84
C GLU A 123 21.58 22.33 -21.92
N GLU A 124 20.37 22.02 -21.46
CA GLU A 124 19.57 22.91 -20.65
C GLU A 124 18.98 22.17 -19.44
N PRO A 125 19.47 22.41 -18.22
CA PRO A 125 18.94 21.75 -17.02
C PRO A 125 17.49 22.16 -16.73
N PHE A 126 16.77 21.29 -16.00
CA PHE A 126 15.53 21.71 -15.36
C PHE A 126 15.85 22.72 -14.25
N SER A 127 15.23 23.86 -14.25
CA SER A 127 15.20 24.76 -13.12
C SER A 127 14.24 24.19 -12.06
N LEU A 128 14.73 23.21 -11.29
CA LEU A 128 14.03 22.80 -10.08
C LEU A 128 14.31 23.87 -9.03
N LYS A 129 13.27 24.50 -8.49
CA LYS A 129 13.39 25.56 -7.45
C LYS A 129 14.16 25.09 -6.20
N GLU A 130 14.42 23.81 -6.06
CA GLU A 130 15.28 23.21 -5.03
C GLU A 130 16.76 23.50 -5.26
N ASP A 131 17.22 23.46 -6.51
CA ASP A 131 18.61 23.74 -6.88
C ASP A 131 18.92 25.23 -6.72
N ASP A 132 17.95 26.11 -6.96
CA ASP A 132 18.11 27.54 -6.76
C ASP A 132 18.27 27.90 -5.28
N ALA A 133 17.53 27.20 -4.37
CA ALA A 133 17.67 27.36 -2.93
C ALA A 133 19.01 26.80 -2.38
N ALA A 134 19.55 25.77 -3.03
CA ALA A 134 20.88 25.23 -2.69
C ALA A 134 21.98 26.16 -3.20
N ARG A 135 21.83 26.73 -4.40
CA ARG A 135 22.77 27.72 -4.97
C ARG A 135 22.78 29.04 -4.19
N GLU A 136 21.62 29.51 -3.71
CA GLU A 136 21.54 30.68 -2.82
C GLU A 136 22.23 30.44 -1.49
N LYS A 137 22.11 29.25 -0.88
CA LYS A 137 22.84 28.89 0.37
C LYS A 137 24.34 28.89 0.18
N VAL A 138 24.84 28.34 -0.93
CA VAL A 138 26.28 28.34 -1.26
C VAL A 138 26.75 29.77 -1.53
N ALA A 139 25.96 30.63 -2.16
CA ALA A 139 26.27 32.04 -2.38
C ALA A 139 26.25 32.84 -1.06
N GLU A 140 25.32 32.57 -0.14
CA GLU A 140 25.28 33.19 1.19
C GLU A 140 26.46 32.75 2.06
N ASP A 141 26.84 31.46 2.05
CA ASP A 141 28.01 30.93 2.77
C ASP A 141 29.34 31.48 2.18
N THR A 142 29.38 31.73 0.88
CA THR A 142 30.58 32.32 0.22
C THR A 142 30.70 33.79 0.55
N THR A 143 29.56 34.51 0.66
CA THR A 143 29.55 35.96 0.98
C THR A 143 29.87 36.18 2.47
N THR A 144 29.48 35.30 3.36
CA THR A 144 29.82 35.36 4.80
C THR A 144 31.29 35.03 5.06
N ASN A 145 31.92 34.18 4.24
CA ASN A 145 33.35 33.86 4.36
C ASN A 145 34.28 34.92 3.74
N ILE A 146 33.79 35.84 2.88
CA ILE A 146 34.59 36.93 2.33
C ILE A 146 34.54 38.20 3.20
N LEU A 147 33.57 38.32 4.11
CA LEU A 147 33.41 39.45 5.04
C LEU A 147 33.94 39.19 6.46
N GLY A 148 34.63 38.13 6.67
CA GLY A 148 35.11 37.63 7.98
C GLY A 148 36.55 37.96 8.33
N ASP A 149 37.23 38.94 7.71
CA ASP A 149 38.52 39.42 8.23
C ASP A 149 38.76 40.90 7.85
N ASN A 150 38.26 41.81 8.62
CA ASN A 150 38.87 43.07 9.07
C ASN A 150 37.89 44.00 9.76
N GLY A 151 38.19 44.20 11.00
CA GLY A 151 37.98 45.27 11.92
C GLY A 151 37.01 46.42 11.67
N GLY A 152 36.25 46.73 12.72
CA GLY A 152 35.71 48.09 12.87
C GLY A 152 34.29 48.16 13.42
N LEU A 153 34.22 48.19 14.72
CA LEU A 153 33.25 48.84 15.58
C LEU A 153 32.50 49.98 14.90
N LEU A 154 31.18 49.93 14.81
CA LEU A 154 30.14 50.96 14.87
C LEU A 154 28.97 50.64 13.94
N GLY A 155 27.84 50.33 14.54
CA GLY A 155 26.60 50.19 13.78
C GLY A 155 25.57 49.24 14.43
N ALA A 156 25.43 49.31 15.75
CA ALA A 156 24.26 48.75 16.41
C ALA A 156 23.03 49.60 16.04
N GLY A 157 22.18 49.08 15.22
CA GLY A 157 20.95 49.73 14.83
C GLY A 157 19.91 48.73 14.38
N LEU A 158 19.10 48.27 15.33
CA LEU A 158 17.70 47.91 15.24
C LEU A 158 17.19 47.06 14.04
N PHE A 159 16.53 46.01 14.44
CA PHE A 159 15.68 45.06 13.70
C PHE A 159 16.39 43.80 13.18
N GLY A 160 16.81 42.98 14.13
CA GLY A 160 17.07 41.57 13.86
C GLY A 160 15.77 40.83 13.62
N THR A 161 15.34 40.74 12.36
CA THR A 161 14.29 39.79 11.98
C THR A 161 14.76 38.38 12.31
N THR A 162 13.99 37.68 13.13
CA THR A 162 14.32 36.31 13.53
C THR A 162 14.42 35.40 12.31
N SER A 163 15.25 34.35 12.39
CA SER A 163 15.41 33.35 11.30
C SER A 163 14.07 32.81 10.81
N GLU A 164 13.06 32.74 11.68
CA GLU A 164 11.71 32.34 11.33
C GLU A 164 10.94 33.38 10.50
N GLU A 165 11.12 34.66 10.79
CA GLU A 165 10.47 35.73 10.02
C GLU A 165 11.04 35.83 8.60
N ARG A 166 12.35 35.64 8.45
CA ARG A 166 12.99 35.52 7.13
C ARG A 166 12.48 34.32 6.35
N LYS A 167 12.31 33.15 7.00
CA LYS A 167 11.71 31.96 6.36
C LYS A 167 10.26 32.19 5.96
N LYS A 168 9.47 32.85 6.80
CA LYS A 168 8.07 33.23 6.48
C LYS A 168 7.98 34.23 5.34
N ALA A 169 8.85 35.22 5.29
CA ALA A 169 8.90 36.19 4.21
C ALA A 169 9.33 35.56 2.88
N LYS A 170 10.33 34.66 2.90
CA LYS A 170 10.76 33.89 1.73
C LYS A 170 9.65 32.98 1.22
N PHE A 171 8.96 32.28 2.11
CA PHE A 171 7.82 31.43 1.77
C PHE A 171 6.64 32.22 1.20
N LYS A 172 6.37 33.42 1.73
CA LYS A 172 5.33 34.30 1.20
C LYS A 172 5.65 34.78 -0.22
N LYS A 173 6.89 35.19 -0.47
CA LYS A 173 7.35 35.60 -1.80
C LYS A 173 7.29 34.45 -2.80
N GLU A 174 7.78 33.28 -2.44
CA GLU A 174 7.74 32.06 -3.27
C GLU A 174 6.30 31.67 -3.63
N ARG A 175 5.37 31.83 -2.68
CA ARG A 175 3.93 31.62 -2.92
C ARG A 175 3.36 32.66 -3.90
N GLU A 176 3.73 33.92 -3.77
CA GLU A 176 3.28 34.99 -4.68
C GLU A 176 3.81 34.78 -6.11
N ASP A 177 5.07 34.41 -6.25
CA ASP A 177 5.69 34.07 -7.54
C ASP A 177 5.02 32.88 -8.21
N MET A 178 4.66 31.84 -7.41
CA MET A 178 3.95 30.65 -7.87
C MET A 178 2.53 30.97 -8.37
N VAL A 179 1.81 31.85 -7.66
CA VAL A 179 0.48 32.32 -8.07
C VAL A 179 0.58 33.09 -9.39
N GLN A 180 1.56 33.99 -9.54
CA GLN A 180 1.75 34.75 -10.78
C GLN A 180 2.10 33.87 -11.97
N ALA A 181 2.99 32.88 -11.78
CA ALA A 181 3.34 31.91 -12.82
C ALA A 181 2.10 31.12 -13.27
N THR A 182 1.28 30.67 -12.31
CA THR A 182 0.04 29.95 -12.59
C THR A 182 -0.97 30.81 -13.35
N GLU A 183 -1.16 32.07 -12.93
CA GLU A 183 -2.04 33.01 -13.62
C GLU A 183 -1.60 33.29 -15.08
N LEU A 184 -0.30 33.39 -15.33
CA LEU A 184 0.23 33.56 -16.67
C LEU A 184 -0.05 32.36 -17.58
N LEU A 185 0.07 31.15 -17.04
CA LEU A 185 -0.25 29.89 -17.75
C LEU A 185 -1.75 29.81 -18.10
N ILE A 186 -2.62 30.17 -17.15
CA ILE A 186 -4.07 30.20 -17.34
C ILE A 186 -4.47 31.30 -18.35
N ARG A 187 -3.85 32.50 -18.28
CA ARG A 187 -4.11 33.58 -19.22
C ARG A 187 -3.71 33.24 -20.66
N ARG A 188 -2.59 32.50 -20.85
CA ARG A 188 -2.18 32.03 -22.20
C ARG A 188 -3.23 31.09 -22.80
N LYS A 189 -3.88 30.26 -22.00
CA LYS A 189 -4.96 29.37 -22.46
C LYS A 189 -6.25 30.13 -22.79
N LYS A 190 -6.63 31.14 -21.97
CA LYS A 190 -7.80 31.98 -22.23
C LYS A 190 -7.67 32.80 -23.52
N GLY A 191 -6.46 33.17 -23.93
CA GLY A 191 -6.20 33.85 -25.19
C GLY A 191 -6.36 33.00 -26.44
N ARG A 192 -6.35 31.67 -26.32
CA ARG A 192 -6.48 30.72 -27.45
C ARG A 192 -7.89 30.17 -27.66
N LYS A 193 -8.79 30.24 -26.65
CA LYS A 193 -10.18 29.79 -26.81
C LYS A 193 -11.08 30.96 -27.27
N SER A 194 -11.52 30.83 -28.52
CA SER A 194 -12.63 31.58 -29.12
C SER A 194 -13.89 31.47 -28.27
N LYS A 195 -14.50 32.62 -28.02
CA LYS A 195 -15.90 32.86 -27.67
C LYS A 195 -16.81 31.63 -27.64
N SER A 196 -17.26 31.29 -26.47
CA SER A 196 -18.46 30.54 -26.12
C SER A 196 -18.20 29.46 -25.08
N GLU A 197 -18.10 29.92 -23.86
CA GLU A 197 -18.65 29.14 -22.71
C GLU A 197 -18.85 30.16 -21.60
N ASN A 198 -20.10 30.52 -21.35
CA ASN A 198 -20.50 31.22 -20.14
C ASN A 198 -20.06 30.33 -18.98
N LEU A 199 -18.94 30.61 -18.34
CA LEU A 199 -18.67 30.15 -17.01
C LEU A 199 -19.76 30.75 -16.14
N THR A 200 -20.82 30.00 -15.94
CA THR A 200 -21.58 30.12 -14.71
C THR A 200 -20.57 29.83 -13.62
N ASP A 201 -20.31 30.80 -12.76
CA ASP A 201 -19.51 30.62 -11.55
C ASP A 201 -20.12 29.47 -10.76
N ALA A 202 -19.67 28.25 -11.05
CA ALA A 202 -19.94 27.12 -10.20
C ALA A 202 -19.19 27.43 -8.90
N VAL A 203 -19.92 27.93 -7.92
CA VAL A 203 -19.39 28.10 -6.57
C VAL A 203 -18.73 26.77 -6.21
N ASP A 204 -17.41 26.80 -6.02
CA ASP A 204 -16.68 25.59 -5.71
C ASP A 204 -17.30 24.97 -4.45
N PRO A 205 -17.90 23.76 -4.55
CA PRO A 205 -18.55 23.12 -3.41
C PRO A 205 -17.64 23.03 -2.19
N ALA A 206 -16.32 22.99 -2.38
CA ALA A 206 -15.36 22.96 -1.30
C ALA A 206 -15.38 24.24 -0.44
N HIS A 207 -15.65 25.41 -1.03
CA HIS A 207 -15.72 26.67 -0.30
C HIS A 207 -17.01 26.85 0.50
N VAL A 208 -18.09 26.17 0.12
CA VAL A 208 -19.39 26.28 0.78
C VAL A 208 -19.68 25.06 1.65
N VAL A 209 -19.50 23.85 1.11
CA VAL A 209 -19.91 22.61 1.78
C VAL A 209 -19.02 22.32 2.99
N LYS A 210 -17.69 22.50 2.87
CA LYS A 210 -16.76 22.20 3.97
C LYS A 210 -17.04 23.03 5.22
N PRO A 211 -17.13 24.40 5.17
CA PRO A 211 -17.43 25.19 6.37
C PRO A 211 -18.81 24.88 6.98
N MET A 212 -19.81 24.64 6.13
CA MET A 212 -21.15 24.25 6.61
C MET A 212 -21.12 22.90 7.32
N PHE A 213 -20.43 21.94 6.73
CA PHE A 213 -20.33 20.60 7.30
C PHE A 213 -19.48 20.60 8.57
N ASP A 214 -18.44 21.44 8.65
CA ASP A 214 -17.56 21.55 9.82
C ASP A 214 -18.32 21.97 11.08
N VAL A 215 -19.31 22.84 10.95
CA VAL A 215 -20.18 23.28 12.05
C VAL A 215 -21.25 22.25 12.41
N THR A 216 -21.69 21.45 11.45
CA THR A 216 -22.89 20.60 11.62
C THR A 216 -22.60 19.13 11.86
N TRP A 217 -21.42 18.61 11.49
CA TRP A 217 -21.13 17.18 11.52
C TRP A 217 -21.27 16.55 12.92
N GLY A 218 -20.93 17.30 13.98
CA GLY A 218 -21.10 16.82 15.37
C GLY A 218 -22.56 16.59 15.74
N ALA A 219 -23.46 17.49 15.33
CA ALA A 219 -24.90 17.33 15.55
C ALA A 219 -25.47 16.20 14.67
N ILE A 220 -25.00 16.08 13.44
CA ILE A 220 -25.42 15.02 12.52
C ILE A 220 -25.08 13.65 13.08
N ILE A 221 -23.83 13.41 13.50
CA ILE A 221 -23.45 12.11 14.04
C ILE A 221 -24.20 11.79 15.33
N GLY A 222 -24.39 12.77 16.21
CA GLY A 222 -25.19 12.59 17.43
C GLY A 222 -26.62 12.15 17.11
N THR A 223 -27.29 12.81 16.17
CA THR A 223 -28.65 12.47 15.76
C THR A 223 -28.73 11.09 15.11
N LEU A 224 -27.85 10.80 14.13
CA LEU A 224 -27.82 9.50 13.45
C LEU A 224 -27.55 8.36 14.45
N SER A 225 -26.60 8.54 15.36
CA SER A 225 -26.29 7.54 16.39
C SER A 225 -27.46 7.31 17.34
N GLN A 226 -28.13 8.36 17.79
CA GLN A 226 -29.30 8.26 18.66
C GLN A 226 -30.45 7.48 17.99
N VAL A 227 -30.73 7.77 16.72
CA VAL A 227 -31.79 7.05 15.98
C VAL A 227 -31.41 5.59 15.75
N MET A 228 -30.14 5.30 15.39
CA MET A 228 -29.65 3.93 15.22
C MET A 228 -29.73 3.11 16.51
N GLU A 229 -29.52 3.71 17.67
CA GLU A 229 -29.69 3.03 18.96
C GLU A 229 -31.15 2.74 19.29
N CYS A 230 -32.01 3.76 19.21
CA CYS A 230 -33.35 3.72 19.71
C CYS A 230 -34.38 3.10 18.74
N SER A 231 -34.17 3.26 17.41
CA SER A 231 -35.13 2.81 16.41
C SER A 231 -34.87 1.37 15.94
N ASN A 232 -35.96 0.66 15.62
CA ASN A 232 -35.95 -0.60 14.88
C ASN A 232 -36.82 -0.51 13.60
N ASP A 233 -37.35 0.69 13.28
CA ASP A 233 -38.13 0.90 12.06
C ASP A 233 -37.22 0.90 10.84
N GLU A 234 -37.53 0.08 9.84
CA GLU A 234 -36.69 -0.12 8.64
C GLU A 234 -36.50 1.17 7.83
N ARG A 235 -37.53 2.02 7.75
CA ARG A 235 -37.45 3.29 7.02
C ARG A 235 -36.51 4.27 7.70
N SER A 236 -36.64 4.40 9.01
CA SER A 236 -35.77 5.27 9.82
C SER A 236 -34.33 4.80 9.75
N ILE A 237 -34.07 3.49 9.82
CA ILE A 237 -32.74 2.90 9.68
C ILE A 237 -32.18 3.18 8.30
N ALA A 238 -32.93 2.99 7.21
CA ALA A 238 -32.48 3.23 5.85
C ALA A 238 -32.08 4.71 5.63
N VAL A 239 -32.87 5.65 6.17
CA VAL A 239 -32.54 7.08 6.12
C VAL A 239 -31.26 7.39 6.89
N CYS A 240 -31.11 6.82 8.10
CA CYS A 240 -29.90 7.01 8.90
C CYS A 240 -28.64 6.45 8.21
N LEU A 241 -28.71 5.24 7.65
CA LEU A 241 -27.59 4.65 6.91
C LEU A 241 -27.23 5.49 5.68
N SER A 242 -28.23 6.00 4.95
CA SER A 242 -27.98 6.95 3.86
C SER A 242 -27.31 8.23 4.37
N GLY A 243 -27.72 8.73 5.54
CA GLY A 243 -27.09 9.87 6.22
C GLY A 243 -25.62 9.61 6.54
N PHE A 244 -25.29 8.44 7.07
CA PHE A 244 -23.89 8.03 7.29
C PHE A 244 -23.09 7.99 5.98
N VAL A 245 -23.64 7.40 4.91
CA VAL A 245 -22.96 7.34 3.60
C VAL A 245 -22.65 8.75 3.08
N TYR A 246 -23.63 9.66 3.10
CA TYR A 246 -23.42 11.03 2.64
C TYR A 246 -22.43 11.79 3.53
N ALA A 247 -22.51 11.64 4.84
CA ALA A 247 -21.60 12.30 5.76
C ALA A 247 -20.15 11.80 5.57
N ILE A 248 -19.95 10.50 5.37
CA ILE A 248 -18.64 9.91 5.07
C ILE A 248 -18.12 10.43 3.74
N ARG A 249 -18.94 10.51 2.69
CA ARG A 249 -18.56 11.06 1.39
C ARG A 249 -18.16 12.54 1.48
N ILE A 250 -18.98 13.35 2.13
CA ILE A 250 -18.68 14.79 2.30
C ILE A 250 -17.37 14.98 3.06
N SER A 251 -17.19 14.29 4.20
CA SER A 251 -15.98 14.39 5.00
C SER A 251 -14.74 13.89 4.25
N SER A 252 -14.86 12.81 3.48
CA SER A 252 -13.80 12.23 2.66
C SER A 252 -13.37 13.18 1.55
N HIS A 253 -14.31 13.71 0.76
CA HIS A 253 -14.00 14.65 -0.33
C HIS A 253 -13.53 16.02 0.17
N SER A 254 -13.92 16.41 1.39
CA SER A 254 -13.50 17.67 2.01
C SER A 254 -12.21 17.56 2.82
N ASN A 255 -11.55 16.40 2.84
CA ASN A 255 -10.36 16.11 3.66
C ASN A 255 -10.56 16.41 5.16
N MET A 256 -11.70 15.99 5.71
CA MET A 256 -12.03 16.10 7.12
C MET A 256 -11.85 14.74 7.79
N SER A 257 -10.60 14.35 8.04
CA SER A 257 -10.24 13.01 8.55
C SER A 257 -10.95 12.68 9.87
N LEU A 258 -10.96 13.61 10.82
CA LEU A 258 -11.61 13.41 12.12
C LEU A 258 -13.11 13.10 11.99
N ALA A 259 -13.83 13.85 11.16
CA ALA A 259 -15.26 13.60 10.93
C ALA A 259 -15.48 12.25 10.23
N ARG A 260 -14.72 11.98 9.16
CA ARG A 260 -14.77 10.70 8.42
C ARG A 260 -14.56 9.51 9.36
N ASP A 261 -13.46 9.54 10.13
CA ASP A 261 -13.06 8.46 11.03
C ASP A 261 -14.10 8.25 12.14
N THR A 262 -14.70 9.35 12.62
CA THR A 262 -15.76 9.29 13.63
C THR A 262 -17.04 8.65 13.07
N PHE A 263 -17.47 9.02 11.85
CA PHE A 263 -18.64 8.41 11.21
C PHE A 263 -18.41 6.93 10.90
N LEU A 264 -17.25 6.56 10.33
CA LEU A 264 -16.91 5.17 10.04
C LEU A 264 -16.77 4.33 11.31
N GLY A 265 -16.10 4.86 12.34
CA GLY A 265 -15.98 4.18 13.62
C GLY A 265 -17.33 3.96 14.30
N SER A 266 -18.26 4.93 14.21
CA SER A 266 -19.62 4.77 14.72
C SER A 266 -20.41 3.73 13.91
N LEU A 267 -20.29 3.75 12.59
CA LEU A 267 -20.93 2.76 11.72
C LEU A 267 -20.39 1.35 12.01
N ALA A 268 -19.09 1.19 12.19
CA ALA A 268 -18.46 -0.08 12.56
C ALA A 268 -18.98 -0.60 13.92
N LYS A 269 -19.18 0.27 14.89
CA LYS A 269 -19.80 -0.11 16.19
C LYS A 269 -21.23 -0.63 16.05
N PHE A 270 -22.04 -0.03 15.17
CA PHE A 270 -23.41 -0.47 14.93
C PHE A 270 -23.52 -1.80 14.20
N THR A 271 -22.43 -2.36 13.70
CA THR A 271 -22.42 -3.74 13.20
C THR A 271 -22.63 -4.77 14.31
N TYR A 272 -22.29 -4.45 15.54
CA TYR A 272 -22.31 -5.32 16.72
C TYR A 272 -21.56 -6.66 16.55
N LEU A 273 -20.69 -6.79 15.57
CA LEU A 273 -19.95 -8.02 15.31
C LEU A 273 -19.01 -8.45 16.47
N GLY A 274 -18.52 -7.49 17.25
CA GLY A 274 -17.72 -7.75 18.47
C GLY A 274 -18.56 -7.99 19.73
N SER A 275 -19.88 -8.08 19.64
CA SER A 275 -20.80 -8.21 20.78
C SER A 275 -21.50 -9.55 20.77
N VAL A 276 -21.69 -10.13 21.95
CA VAL A 276 -22.43 -11.38 22.15
C VAL A 276 -23.96 -11.22 22.00
N LYS A 277 -24.42 -10.04 21.61
CA LYS A 277 -25.84 -9.78 21.45
C LYS A 277 -26.37 -10.34 20.14
N GLU A 278 -27.65 -10.71 20.12
CA GLU A 278 -28.36 -11.15 18.92
C GLU A 278 -28.36 -10.05 17.86
N LEU A 279 -27.95 -10.42 16.63
CA LEU A 279 -27.90 -9.51 15.49
C LEU A 279 -29.32 -9.24 14.96
N LYS A 280 -29.65 -7.96 14.85
CA LYS A 280 -30.93 -7.48 14.30
C LYS A 280 -30.76 -7.06 12.85
N TYR A 281 -31.89 -6.88 12.15
CA TYR A 281 -31.91 -6.37 10.78
C TYR A 281 -31.04 -5.13 10.59
N LYS A 282 -31.09 -4.15 11.50
CA LYS A 282 -30.28 -2.93 11.42
C LYS A 282 -28.77 -3.18 11.42
N ASN A 283 -28.31 -4.20 12.14
CA ASN A 283 -26.88 -4.55 12.17
C ASN A 283 -26.43 -5.12 10.83
N ILE A 284 -27.24 -5.93 10.20
CA ILE A 284 -26.96 -6.54 8.89
C ILE A 284 -26.93 -5.47 7.80
N GLU A 285 -27.89 -4.56 7.78
CA GLU A 285 -27.91 -3.44 6.82
C GLU A 285 -26.72 -2.49 7.05
N THR A 286 -26.28 -2.32 8.30
CA THR A 286 -25.07 -1.57 8.64
C THR A 286 -23.82 -2.23 8.07
N ILE A 287 -23.70 -3.56 8.23
CA ILE A 287 -22.56 -4.32 7.65
C ILE A 287 -22.56 -4.18 6.13
N ARG A 288 -23.70 -4.37 5.48
CA ARG A 288 -23.84 -4.22 4.03
C ARG A 288 -23.46 -2.81 3.57
N THR A 289 -23.90 -1.80 4.29
CA THR A 289 -23.59 -0.39 4.01
C THR A 289 -22.09 -0.13 4.15
N LEU A 290 -21.45 -0.65 5.20
CA LEU A 290 -20.02 -0.50 5.44
C LEU A 290 -19.18 -1.13 4.30
N ILE A 291 -19.55 -2.34 3.88
CA ILE A 291 -18.88 -3.03 2.76
C ILE A 291 -19.10 -2.25 1.45
N ASN A 292 -20.29 -1.74 1.20
CA ASN A 292 -20.56 -0.93 0.00
C ASN A 292 -19.73 0.37 0.00
N ILE A 293 -19.58 1.05 1.13
CA ILE A 293 -18.68 2.22 1.25
C ILE A 293 -17.25 1.84 0.91
N ALA A 294 -16.78 0.69 1.41
CA ALA A 294 -15.44 0.19 1.10
C ALA A 294 -15.22 -0.03 -0.40
N ILE A 295 -16.22 -0.56 -1.11
CA ILE A 295 -16.15 -0.81 -2.56
C ILE A 295 -16.24 0.49 -3.38
N THR A 296 -17.13 1.42 -2.99
CA THR A 296 -17.43 2.61 -3.80
C THR A 296 -16.53 3.80 -3.48
N ASP A 297 -16.20 3.99 -2.21
CA ASP A 297 -15.52 5.18 -1.70
C ASP A 297 -14.12 4.83 -1.11
N GLY A 298 -13.61 3.63 -1.39
CA GLY A 298 -12.34 3.10 -0.85
C GLY A 298 -11.13 4.01 -1.07
N GLU A 299 -11.09 4.75 -2.19
CA GLU A 299 -10.04 5.72 -2.50
C GLU A 299 -9.83 6.77 -1.39
N TYR A 300 -10.88 7.11 -0.69
CA TYR A 300 -10.89 8.21 0.28
C TYR A 300 -10.87 7.76 1.74
N LEU A 301 -10.88 6.46 2.02
CA LEU A 301 -10.98 5.95 3.39
C LEU A 301 -9.69 6.17 4.21
N GLY A 302 -8.51 6.14 3.57
CA GLY A 302 -7.25 6.37 4.27
C GLY A 302 -7.04 5.39 5.45
N GLU A 303 -6.72 5.90 6.63
CA GLU A 303 -6.53 5.10 7.85
C GLU A 303 -7.83 4.44 8.36
N SER A 304 -8.99 4.94 7.95
CA SER A 304 -10.29 4.36 8.31
C SER A 304 -10.56 2.99 7.66
N TRP A 305 -9.68 2.50 6.81
CA TRP A 305 -9.69 1.12 6.36
C TRP A 305 -9.56 0.12 7.53
N GLY A 306 -8.85 0.47 8.62
CA GLY A 306 -8.66 -0.39 9.77
C GLY A 306 -9.97 -0.95 10.35
N PRO A 307 -10.91 -0.11 10.81
CA PRO A 307 -12.22 -0.55 11.31
C PRO A 307 -13.04 -1.37 10.30
N VAL A 308 -12.97 -1.03 9.01
CA VAL A 308 -13.66 -1.77 7.95
C VAL A 308 -13.11 -3.18 7.79
N LEU A 309 -11.79 -3.31 7.67
CA LEU A 309 -11.11 -4.61 7.53
C LEU A 309 -11.27 -5.46 8.78
N GLN A 310 -11.30 -4.84 9.97
CA GLN A 310 -11.58 -5.54 11.22
C GLN A 310 -13.00 -6.13 11.26
N CYS A 311 -13.99 -5.39 10.77
CA CYS A 311 -15.35 -5.94 10.60
C CYS A 311 -15.37 -7.11 9.62
N ILE A 312 -14.65 -7.03 8.50
CA ILE A 312 -14.56 -8.13 7.52
C ILE A 312 -13.89 -9.37 8.12
N SER A 313 -12.82 -9.19 8.89
CA SER A 313 -12.15 -10.26 9.63
C SER A 313 -13.11 -10.96 10.62
N GLN A 314 -13.87 -10.17 11.37
CA GLN A 314 -14.88 -10.72 12.29
C GLN A 314 -15.97 -11.49 11.56
N LEU A 315 -16.43 -11.01 10.39
CA LEU A 315 -17.38 -11.73 9.53
C LEU A 315 -16.82 -13.06 9.05
N ALA A 316 -15.55 -13.11 8.66
CA ALA A 316 -14.88 -14.35 8.25
C ALA A 316 -14.82 -15.35 9.41
N ARG A 317 -14.47 -14.91 10.61
CA ARG A 317 -14.48 -15.75 11.82
C ARG A 317 -15.86 -16.34 12.11
N MET A 318 -16.90 -15.51 12.04
CA MET A 318 -18.29 -15.98 12.24
C MET A 318 -18.70 -17.04 11.19
N ARG A 319 -18.22 -16.90 9.96
CA ARG A 319 -18.45 -17.90 8.91
C ARG A 319 -17.78 -19.24 9.23
N MET A 320 -16.55 -19.23 9.69
CA MET A 320 -15.85 -20.44 10.09
C MET A 320 -16.56 -21.16 11.24
N SER A 321 -16.96 -20.43 12.29
CA SER A 321 -17.74 -20.97 13.41
C SER A 321 -19.06 -21.59 12.95
N ALA A 322 -19.75 -20.97 11.97
CA ALA A 322 -20.99 -21.52 11.41
C ALA A 322 -20.79 -22.80 10.60
N SER A 323 -19.60 -22.98 10.01
CA SER A 323 -19.22 -24.19 9.28
C SER A 323 -18.80 -25.34 10.21
N GLY A 324 -18.77 -25.13 11.52
CA GLY A 324 -18.34 -26.11 12.53
C GLY A 324 -16.81 -26.24 12.63
N LEU A 325 -16.07 -25.30 12.05
CA LEU A 325 -14.62 -25.19 12.16
C LEU A 325 -14.32 -24.19 13.28
N ASP A 326 -13.88 -24.67 14.41
CA ASP A 326 -13.62 -23.81 15.59
C ASP A 326 -12.34 -22.96 15.43
N THR A 327 -11.39 -23.39 14.59
CA THR A 327 -10.15 -22.68 14.30
C THR A 327 -9.58 -23.07 12.92
N ASP A 328 -8.73 -22.22 12.33
CA ASP A 328 -7.94 -22.54 11.13
C ASP A 328 -7.06 -23.79 11.34
N GLU A 329 -6.74 -24.11 12.60
CA GLU A 329 -5.97 -25.28 13.01
C GLU A 329 -6.70 -26.60 12.72
N SER A 330 -8.02 -26.65 12.87
CA SER A 330 -8.83 -27.82 12.56
C SER A 330 -8.88 -28.11 11.06
N PHE A 331 -8.87 -27.07 10.23
CA PHE A 331 -8.87 -27.21 8.77
C PHE A 331 -7.55 -27.77 8.22
N LEU A 332 -6.42 -27.41 8.84
CA LEU A 332 -5.09 -27.91 8.43
C LEU A 332 -4.80 -29.32 8.93
N GLN A 333 -5.36 -29.72 10.08
CA GLN A 333 -5.23 -31.08 10.59
C GLN A 333 -6.00 -32.09 9.74
N ASP A 334 -7.17 -31.74 9.22
CA ASP A 334 -7.96 -32.60 8.33
C ASP A 334 -7.27 -32.87 6.97
N SER A 335 -6.42 -31.94 6.52
CA SER A 335 -5.68 -32.08 5.26
C SER A 335 -4.49 -33.07 5.35
N THR A 336 -4.03 -33.41 6.55
CA THR A 336 -2.84 -34.26 6.78
C THR A 336 -3.14 -35.67 7.26
N HIS A 337 -4.37 -35.98 7.65
CA HIS A 337 -4.77 -37.29 8.15
C HIS A 337 -5.97 -37.90 7.40
N SER A 338 -5.74 -38.43 6.22
CA SER A 338 -6.58 -39.49 5.68
C SER A 338 -6.19 -40.85 6.32
N GLY A 339 -6.87 -41.22 7.37
CA GLY A 339 -6.81 -42.56 7.91
C GLY A 339 -6.51 -42.66 9.41
N THR A 340 -7.55 -42.59 10.21
CA THR A 340 -7.85 -43.48 11.34
C THR A 340 -8.93 -42.85 12.23
N SER A 341 -9.98 -43.59 12.48
CA SER A 341 -11.14 -43.20 13.29
C SER A 341 -10.77 -43.03 14.78
N PRO A 342 -11.29 -42.02 15.49
CA PRO A 342 -11.07 -41.90 16.93
C PRO A 342 -12.07 -42.71 17.74
N ALA A 343 -11.53 -43.52 18.66
CA ALA A 343 -12.29 -44.22 19.67
C ALA A 343 -12.85 -43.27 20.74
N LYS A 344 -14.13 -43.44 21.06
CA LYS A 344 -14.81 -42.82 22.19
C LYS A 344 -14.11 -43.13 23.51
N LYS A 345 -13.75 -42.10 24.26
CA LYS A 345 -13.45 -42.20 25.70
C LYS A 345 -14.62 -41.63 26.50
N GLU A 346 -15.35 -42.53 27.14
CA GLU A 346 -16.26 -42.20 28.24
C GLU A 346 -15.42 -41.89 29.48
N SER A 347 -15.64 -40.77 30.14
CA SER A 347 -15.14 -40.52 31.49
C SER A 347 -16.26 -40.07 32.40
N SER A 348 -16.31 -40.81 33.50
CA SER A 348 -17.26 -40.81 34.58
C SER A 348 -17.37 -39.52 35.39
N SER A 349 -18.59 -39.34 35.89
CA SER A 349 -19.14 -38.31 36.77
C SER A 349 -18.46 -38.16 38.14
N SER A 350 -18.34 -36.94 38.62
CA SER A 350 -18.90 -36.54 39.92
C SER A 350 -18.58 -35.08 40.30
N SER A 351 -19.57 -34.44 40.87
CA SER A 351 -19.63 -33.24 41.72
C SER A 351 -19.84 -31.86 41.05
N SER A 352 -20.95 -31.35 41.21
CA SER A 352 -21.52 -30.35 42.10
C SER A 352 -22.24 -29.15 41.42
N ARG A 353 -23.34 -28.80 41.98
CA ARG A 353 -24.42 -27.86 41.59
C ARG A 353 -24.03 -26.42 41.20
N SER A 354 -22.79 -26.02 41.33
CA SER A 354 -22.37 -24.66 40.86
C SER A 354 -21.90 -24.66 39.40
N MET A 355 -21.61 -25.80 38.79
CA MET A 355 -21.25 -25.94 37.36
C MET A 355 -22.44 -25.76 36.44
N PHE A 356 -23.61 -26.27 36.80
CA PHE A 356 -24.80 -26.24 35.92
C PHE A 356 -25.27 -24.81 35.51
N ALA A 357 -25.14 -23.84 36.40
CA ALA A 357 -25.51 -22.45 36.07
C ALA A 357 -24.45 -21.76 35.15
N ARG A 358 -23.21 -22.26 35.14
CA ARG A 358 -22.13 -21.77 34.29
C ARG A 358 -22.13 -22.44 32.91
N GLU A 359 -22.43 -23.74 32.87
CA GLU A 359 -22.61 -24.50 31.62
C GLU A 359 -23.81 -23.99 30.82
N THR A 360 -24.98 -23.78 31.45
CA THR A 360 -26.17 -23.25 30.77
C THR A 360 -25.97 -21.84 30.18
N LYS A 361 -25.11 -21.01 30.80
CA LYS A 361 -24.82 -19.66 30.28
C LYS A 361 -23.80 -19.70 29.13
N ALA A 362 -22.85 -20.61 29.16
CA ALA A 362 -21.91 -20.86 28.08
C ALA A 362 -22.60 -21.47 26.85
N ASP A 363 -23.53 -22.41 27.07
CA ASP A 363 -24.32 -23.02 26.00
C ASP A 363 -25.25 -22.01 25.33
N ALA A 364 -25.92 -21.15 26.10
CA ALA A 364 -26.76 -20.06 25.57
C ALA A 364 -25.94 -19.04 24.76
N LEU A 365 -24.70 -18.77 25.16
CA LEU A 365 -23.80 -17.88 24.41
C LEU A 365 -23.38 -18.52 23.08
N LYS A 366 -23.02 -19.77 23.07
CA LYS A 366 -22.67 -20.52 21.84
C LYS A 366 -23.86 -20.63 20.88
N GLU A 367 -25.08 -20.84 21.41
CA GLU A 367 -26.30 -20.88 20.61
C GLU A 367 -26.60 -19.51 19.96
N THR A 368 -26.35 -18.41 20.68
CA THR A 368 -26.49 -17.05 20.13
C THR A 368 -25.44 -16.80 19.05
N GLU A 369 -24.18 -17.21 19.25
CA GLU A 369 -23.11 -17.07 18.25
C GLU A 369 -23.40 -17.88 16.98
N THR A 370 -23.86 -19.12 17.12
CA THR A 370 -24.24 -19.95 15.96
C THR A 370 -25.43 -19.39 15.20
N THR A 371 -26.39 -18.83 15.91
CA THR A 371 -27.55 -18.17 15.31
C THR A 371 -27.13 -16.90 14.56
N ASN A 372 -26.32 -16.06 15.17
CA ASN A 372 -25.77 -14.84 14.54
C ASN A 372 -24.97 -15.21 13.28
N SER A 373 -24.13 -16.24 13.37
CA SER A 373 -23.31 -16.70 12.24
C SER A 373 -24.18 -17.16 11.06
N ARG A 374 -25.27 -17.89 11.31
CA ARG A 374 -26.23 -18.31 10.28
C ARG A 374 -26.95 -17.12 9.64
N ILE A 375 -27.36 -16.13 10.44
CA ILE A 375 -28.00 -14.91 9.95
C ILE A 375 -27.06 -14.15 9.03
N VAL A 376 -25.81 -13.98 9.41
CA VAL A 376 -24.79 -13.30 8.62
C VAL A 376 -24.51 -14.06 7.32
N LEU A 377 -24.35 -15.39 7.37
CA LEU A 377 -24.10 -16.22 6.19
C LEU A 377 -25.22 -16.07 5.14
N ASN A 378 -26.46 -16.03 5.58
CA ASN A 378 -27.61 -15.89 4.69
C ASN A 378 -27.75 -14.47 4.11
N ALA A 379 -27.30 -13.44 4.83
CA ALA A 379 -27.52 -12.05 4.48
C ALA A 379 -26.38 -11.43 3.66
N ILE A 380 -25.15 -11.88 3.87
CA ILE A 380 -23.94 -11.29 3.24
C ILE A 380 -23.24 -12.35 2.41
N SER A 381 -23.23 -12.16 1.09
CA SER A 381 -22.54 -13.08 0.18
C SER A 381 -21.02 -12.94 0.30
N GLU A 382 -20.30 -14.03 0.06
CA GLU A 382 -18.84 -14.05 -0.01
C GLU A 382 -18.32 -13.17 -1.14
N GLN A 383 -19.02 -13.20 -2.26
CA GLN A 383 -18.70 -12.36 -3.43
C GLN A 383 -18.64 -10.87 -3.09
N LEU A 384 -19.47 -10.38 -2.17
CA LEU A 384 -19.48 -8.98 -1.74
C LEU A 384 -18.20 -8.66 -0.95
N ILE A 385 -17.72 -9.60 -0.13
CA ILE A 385 -16.45 -9.48 0.60
C ILE A 385 -15.27 -9.52 -0.38
N ASP A 386 -15.26 -10.48 -1.30
CA ASP A 386 -14.20 -10.60 -2.32
C ASP A 386 -14.12 -9.36 -3.21
N GLN A 387 -15.25 -8.69 -3.45
CA GLN A 387 -15.29 -7.46 -4.22
C GLN A 387 -14.52 -6.31 -3.54
N VAL A 388 -14.45 -6.27 -2.21
CA VAL A 388 -13.63 -5.27 -1.49
C VAL A 388 -12.14 -5.43 -1.86
N PHE A 389 -11.64 -6.65 -1.84
CA PHE A 389 -10.22 -6.93 -2.13
C PHE A 389 -9.89 -6.81 -3.62
N SER A 390 -10.76 -7.29 -4.51
CA SER A 390 -10.58 -7.14 -5.96
C SER A 390 -10.68 -5.69 -6.44
N SER A 391 -11.49 -4.84 -5.75
CA SER A 391 -11.58 -3.41 -6.04
C SER A 391 -10.30 -2.64 -5.69
N SER A 392 -9.36 -3.25 -4.97
CA SER A 392 -8.04 -2.67 -4.69
C SER A 392 -7.27 -2.25 -5.95
N THR A 393 -7.55 -2.90 -7.08
CA THR A 393 -6.97 -2.54 -8.39
C THR A 393 -7.37 -1.14 -8.86
N LYS A 394 -8.49 -0.60 -8.37
CA LYS A 394 -9.00 0.73 -8.73
C LYS A 394 -8.46 1.85 -7.83
N LEU A 395 -7.82 1.50 -6.72
CA LEU A 395 -7.26 2.47 -5.79
C LEU A 395 -6.03 3.14 -6.41
N SER A 396 -5.78 4.41 -6.10
CA SER A 396 -4.50 5.06 -6.41
C SER A 396 -3.34 4.36 -5.66
N ALA A 397 -2.12 4.60 -6.10
CA ALA A 397 -0.93 4.02 -5.46
C ALA A 397 -0.86 4.32 -3.94
N HIS A 398 -1.21 5.53 -3.55
CA HIS A 398 -1.22 5.94 -2.14
C HIS A 398 -2.34 5.28 -1.35
N SER A 399 -3.56 5.28 -1.87
CA SER A 399 -4.71 4.67 -1.18
C SER A 399 -4.54 3.17 -1.06
N LEU A 400 -3.92 2.52 -2.07
CA LEU A 400 -3.55 1.11 -2.00
C LEU A 400 -2.48 0.84 -0.93
N ALA A 401 -1.47 1.70 -0.80
CA ALA A 401 -0.46 1.56 0.25
C ALA A 401 -1.08 1.65 1.65
N LEU A 402 -1.96 2.62 1.89
CA LEU A 402 -2.72 2.74 3.15
C LEU A 402 -3.64 1.55 3.39
N PHE A 403 -4.33 1.07 2.34
CA PHE A 403 -5.16 -0.13 2.43
C PHE A 403 -4.35 -1.35 2.88
N ILE A 404 -3.18 -1.58 2.26
CA ILE A 404 -2.29 -2.70 2.60
C ILE A 404 -1.72 -2.53 4.01
N GLU A 405 -1.32 -1.32 4.40
CA GLU A 405 -0.83 -1.04 5.75
C GLU A 405 -1.89 -1.39 6.81
N GLN A 406 -3.13 -0.99 6.60
CA GLN A 406 -4.23 -1.32 7.51
C GLN A 406 -4.57 -2.82 7.48
N LEU A 407 -4.49 -3.47 6.33
CA LEU A 407 -4.69 -4.92 6.22
C LEU A 407 -3.59 -5.70 6.94
N ILE A 408 -2.34 -5.25 6.87
CA ILE A 408 -1.21 -5.79 7.65
C ILE A 408 -1.44 -5.59 9.15
N ALA A 409 -1.95 -4.43 9.56
CA ALA A 409 -2.24 -4.16 10.97
C ALA A 409 -3.32 -5.12 11.52
N VAL A 410 -4.39 -5.35 10.75
CA VAL A 410 -5.44 -6.32 11.11
C VAL A 410 -4.88 -7.75 11.12
N ALA A 411 -4.06 -8.13 10.13
CA ALA A 411 -3.42 -9.46 10.10
C ALA A 411 -2.50 -9.69 11.30
N ASN A 412 -1.75 -8.68 11.74
CA ASN A 412 -0.94 -8.79 12.97
C ASN A 412 -1.82 -9.01 14.20
N SER A 413 -2.95 -8.29 14.33
CA SER A 413 -3.86 -8.48 15.47
C SER A 413 -4.54 -9.86 15.45
N GLU A 414 -4.85 -10.41 14.29
CA GLU A 414 -5.36 -11.78 14.14
C GLU A 414 -4.35 -12.85 14.58
N ILE A 415 -3.06 -12.63 14.26
CA ILE A 415 -1.97 -13.58 14.61
C ILE A 415 -1.64 -13.52 16.10
N GLU A 416 -1.59 -12.31 16.68
CA GLU A 416 -1.26 -12.12 18.09
C GLU A 416 -2.39 -12.59 19.04
N GLY A 417 -3.54 -12.94 18.47
CA GLY A 417 -4.73 -13.36 19.23
C GLY A 417 -5.35 -12.20 20.00
N ASP A 418 -6.60 -11.94 19.77
CA ASP A 418 -7.35 -10.77 20.28
C ASP A 418 -7.48 -10.78 21.82
N SER A 419 -6.39 -10.71 22.54
CA SER A 419 -6.43 -10.49 24.01
C SER A 419 -6.80 -9.04 24.37
N LYS A 420 -6.85 -8.09 23.41
CA LYS A 420 -7.02 -6.65 23.71
C LYS A 420 -7.81 -5.80 22.72
N SER A 421 -8.34 -6.32 21.64
CA SER A 421 -9.00 -5.51 20.62
C SER A 421 -10.53 -5.51 20.73
N GLY A 422 -11.04 -4.89 21.79
CA GLY A 422 -12.39 -4.32 21.71
C GLY A 422 -12.34 -3.00 20.91
N ILE A 423 -13.21 -2.83 19.91
CA ILE A 423 -13.44 -1.57 19.14
C ILE A 423 -13.77 -0.37 20.06
N THR A 424 -13.93 -0.60 21.33
CA THR A 424 -14.17 0.43 22.35
C THR A 424 -12.96 0.52 23.27
N GLY A 425 -12.21 1.64 23.19
CA GLY A 425 -11.15 2.02 24.15
C GLY A 425 -11.67 2.23 25.57
N VAL A 426 -12.47 1.30 26.10
CA VAL A 426 -12.88 1.24 27.50
C VAL A 426 -12.32 -0.06 28.06
N SER A 427 -11.21 0.06 28.74
CA SER A 427 -10.64 -0.99 29.59
C SER A 427 -11.61 -1.30 30.71
N THR A 428 -12.52 -2.25 30.52
CA THR A 428 -13.21 -2.87 31.65
C THR A 428 -12.36 -4.07 32.11
N SER A 429 -11.52 -3.79 33.08
CA SER A 429 -10.88 -4.80 33.90
C SER A 429 -11.96 -5.54 34.70
N THR A 430 -12.53 -6.59 34.14
CA THR A 430 -13.27 -7.61 34.87
C THR A 430 -12.50 -8.91 34.75
N SER A 431 -11.75 -9.19 35.80
CA SER A 431 -11.10 -10.44 36.09
C SER A 431 -12.11 -11.61 36.01
N GLY A 432 -11.81 -12.61 35.19
CA GLY A 432 -12.29 -13.97 35.32
C GLY A 432 -13.43 -14.40 34.44
N SER A 433 -13.16 -14.64 33.17
CA SER A 433 -13.85 -15.71 32.43
C SER A 433 -12.87 -16.27 31.39
N ASN A 434 -12.61 -17.58 31.49
CA ASN A 434 -11.94 -18.37 30.46
C ASN A 434 -12.85 -18.35 29.20
N HIS A 435 -12.73 -17.32 28.35
CA HIS A 435 -13.12 -17.43 26.96
C HIS A 435 -12.05 -18.26 26.29
N GLY A 436 -12.43 -19.34 25.65
CA GLY A 436 -11.53 -20.24 24.96
C GLY A 436 -10.59 -19.40 24.07
N GLU A 437 -9.30 -19.62 24.23
CA GLU A 437 -8.26 -19.03 23.41
C GLU A 437 -8.60 -19.37 21.95
N THR A 438 -9.15 -18.39 21.23
CA THR A 438 -9.30 -18.52 19.79
C THR A 438 -7.89 -18.55 19.21
N GLY A 439 -7.51 -19.63 18.58
CA GLY A 439 -6.21 -19.77 17.92
C GLY A 439 -5.96 -18.64 16.91
N PRO A 440 -4.72 -18.45 16.48
CA PRO A 440 -4.37 -17.41 15.50
C PRO A 440 -5.15 -17.63 14.21
N SER A 441 -5.70 -16.56 13.65
CA SER A 441 -6.35 -16.57 12.33
C SER A 441 -5.40 -16.06 11.27
N VAL A 442 -5.43 -16.66 10.09
CA VAL A 442 -4.63 -16.29 8.92
C VAL A 442 -5.45 -15.66 7.81
N PHE A 443 -6.72 -15.32 8.06
CA PHE A 443 -7.64 -14.77 7.06
C PHE A 443 -7.09 -13.52 6.37
N SER A 444 -6.70 -12.51 7.13
CA SER A 444 -6.17 -11.26 6.54
C SER A 444 -4.83 -11.47 5.85
N MET A 445 -4.02 -12.43 6.30
CA MET A 445 -2.79 -12.83 5.60
C MET A 445 -3.10 -13.43 4.23
N GLN A 446 -4.11 -14.29 4.13
CA GLN A 446 -4.58 -14.83 2.84
C GLN A 446 -5.08 -13.71 1.91
N ARG A 447 -5.86 -12.77 2.44
CA ARG A 447 -6.35 -11.62 1.66
C ARG A 447 -5.22 -10.70 1.17
N LEU A 448 -4.11 -10.59 1.91
CA LEU A 448 -2.90 -9.92 1.43
C LEU A 448 -2.32 -10.60 0.19
N VAL A 449 -2.30 -11.93 0.14
CA VAL A 449 -1.83 -12.68 -1.05
C VAL A 449 -2.73 -12.40 -2.25
N GLU A 450 -4.05 -12.40 -2.07
CA GLU A 450 -5.00 -12.11 -3.13
C GLU A 450 -4.86 -10.67 -3.65
N VAL A 451 -4.74 -9.69 -2.76
CA VAL A 451 -4.51 -8.28 -3.13
C VAL A 451 -3.20 -8.13 -3.88
N ALA A 452 -2.15 -8.82 -3.46
CA ALA A 452 -0.87 -8.85 -4.16
C ALA A 452 -1.03 -9.41 -5.57
N ASP A 453 -1.76 -10.52 -5.70
CA ASP A 453 -2.02 -11.15 -6.99
C ASP A 453 -2.78 -10.25 -7.96
N TYR A 454 -3.84 -9.58 -7.49
CA TYR A 454 -4.61 -8.63 -8.30
C TYR A 454 -3.78 -7.43 -8.77
N ASN A 455 -2.84 -6.96 -7.96
CA ASN A 455 -2.11 -5.72 -8.22
C ASN A 455 -0.73 -5.92 -8.88
N MET A 456 -0.09 -7.09 -8.71
CA MET A 456 1.27 -7.39 -9.16
C MET A 456 1.51 -7.10 -10.64
N HIS A 457 0.52 -7.38 -11.50
CA HIS A 457 0.64 -7.24 -12.96
C HIS A 457 -0.03 -6.00 -13.53
N VAL A 458 -0.85 -5.31 -12.71
CA VAL A 458 -1.62 -4.14 -13.11
C VAL A 458 -0.89 -2.85 -12.76
N ARG A 459 -0.07 -2.88 -11.70
CA ARG A 459 0.62 -1.69 -11.19
C ARG A 459 1.96 -1.45 -11.88
N PRO A 460 2.37 -0.18 -12.02
CA PRO A 460 3.73 0.18 -12.41
C PRO A 460 4.75 -0.47 -11.46
N ARG A 461 5.89 -0.89 -11.99
CA ARG A 461 6.91 -1.63 -11.21
C ARG A 461 7.39 -0.87 -9.98
N PHE A 462 7.51 0.44 -10.08
CA PHE A 462 7.94 1.29 -8.96
C PHE A 462 6.91 1.28 -7.81
N VAL A 463 5.63 1.47 -8.13
CA VAL A 463 4.53 1.39 -7.16
C VAL A 463 4.50 0.01 -6.53
N TRP A 464 4.63 -1.04 -7.36
CA TRP A 464 4.65 -2.41 -6.87
C TRP A 464 5.85 -2.68 -5.95
N ALA A 465 7.03 -2.13 -6.23
CA ALA A 465 8.20 -2.29 -5.37
C ALA A 465 8.01 -1.72 -3.97
N GLN A 466 7.33 -0.56 -3.83
CA GLN A 466 7.01 0.03 -2.53
C GLN A 466 5.99 -0.82 -1.76
N ILE A 467 4.96 -1.31 -2.44
CA ILE A 467 3.96 -2.20 -1.87
C ILE A 467 4.61 -3.51 -1.42
N TRP A 468 5.47 -4.06 -2.27
CA TRP A 468 6.18 -5.29 -1.96
C TRP A 468 7.08 -5.15 -0.73
N ASP A 469 7.78 -4.04 -0.55
CA ASP A 469 8.63 -3.82 0.62
C ASP A 469 7.85 -3.93 1.95
N MET A 470 6.64 -3.37 2.01
CA MET A 470 5.76 -3.51 3.18
C MET A 470 5.33 -4.95 3.41
N MET A 471 4.88 -5.62 2.34
CA MET A 471 4.40 -7.01 2.41
C MET A 471 5.54 -7.98 2.71
N ALA A 472 6.70 -7.80 2.11
CA ALA A 472 7.90 -8.60 2.34
C ALA A 472 8.33 -8.57 3.81
N LYS A 473 8.34 -7.40 4.43
CA LYS A 473 8.63 -7.24 5.87
C LYS A 473 7.63 -7.99 6.75
N PHE A 474 6.34 -7.90 6.40
CA PHE A 474 5.28 -8.62 7.12
C PHE A 474 5.44 -10.15 6.99
N PHE A 475 5.62 -10.67 5.78
CA PHE A 475 5.80 -12.11 5.57
C PHE A 475 7.11 -12.63 6.17
N THR A 476 8.20 -11.85 6.13
CA THR A 476 9.47 -12.22 6.76
C THR A 476 9.31 -12.34 8.28
N LYS A 477 8.67 -11.36 8.94
CA LYS A 477 8.38 -11.40 10.38
C LYS A 477 7.58 -12.67 10.74
N ASN A 478 6.53 -12.95 9.98
CA ASN A 478 5.64 -14.08 10.26
C ASN A 478 6.21 -15.43 9.82
N GLY A 479 7.12 -15.46 8.84
CA GLY A 479 7.89 -16.67 8.49
C GLY A 479 8.81 -17.15 9.62
N CYS A 480 9.24 -16.24 10.49
CA CYS A 480 10.01 -16.52 11.70
C CYS A 480 9.14 -16.72 12.96
N HIS A 481 7.83 -16.77 12.84
CA HIS A 481 6.92 -16.86 13.99
C HIS A 481 7.01 -18.19 14.73
N ASN A 482 6.87 -18.17 16.07
CA ASN A 482 6.95 -19.36 16.91
C ASN A 482 5.84 -20.39 16.65
N ASN A 483 4.65 -19.92 16.25
CA ASN A 483 3.56 -20.82 15.87
C ASN A 483 3.84 -21.41 14.48
N PRO A 484 3.91 -22.76 14.37
CA PRO A 484 4.23 -23.43 13.10
C PRO A 484 3.22 -23.14 12.00
N MET A 485 1.94 -23.02 12.35
CA MET A 485 0.87 -22.72 11.40
C MET A 485 1.08 -21.38 10.72
N VAL A 486 1.37 -20.33 11.51
CA VAL A 486 1.62 -18.97 10.99
C VAL A 486 2.87 -18.95 10.11
N SER A 487 3.97 -19.59 10.56
CA SER A 487 5.23 -19.58 9.81
C SER A 487 5.13 -20.35 8.49
N VAL A 488 4.47 -21.51 8.49
CA VAL A 488 4.25 -22.32 7.28
C VAL A 488 3.36 -21.56 6.29
N PHE A 489 2.27 -20.96 6.78
CA PHE A 489 1.37 -20.19 5.91
C PHE A 489 2.06 -18.96 5.30
N ALA A 490 2.89 -18.26 6.07
CA ALA A 490 3.65 -17.12 5.57
C ALA A 490 4.65 -17.51 4.47
N VAL A 491 5.34 -18.67 4.63
CA VAL A 491 6.27 -19.18 3.61
C VAL A 491 5.52 -19.69 2.37
N ASP A 492 4.37 -20.35 2.54
CA ASP A 492 3.55 -20.75 1.39
C ASP A 492 2.98 -19.56 0.62
N ALA A 493 2.54 -18.52 1.32
CA ALA A 493 2.13 -17.25 0.72
C ALA A 493 3.25 -16.63 -0.13
N LEU A 494 4.47 -16.53 0.41
CA LEU A 494 5.65 -16.07 -0.32
C LEU A 494 5.92 -16.94 -1.56
N LYS A 495 5.81 -18.26 -1.45
CA LYS A 495 5.97 -19.20 -2.56
C LYS A 495 4.95 -18.95 -3.68
N GLN A 496 3.66 -18.84 -3.32
CA GLN A 496 2.59 -18.58 -4.31
C GLN A 496 2.85 -17.30 -5.09
N LEU A 497 3.16 -16.21 -4.38
CA LEU A 497 3.46 -14.92 -4.99
C LEU A 497 4.72 -14.98 -5.85
N SER A 498 5.77 -15.70 -5.39
CA SER A 498 7.02 -15.84 -6.14
C SER A 498 6.84 -16.64 -7.42
N LEU A 499 6.10 -17.72 -7.40
CA LEU A 499 5.81 -18.52 -8.59
C LEU A 499 5.06 -17.71 -9.66
N LYS A 500 4.10 -16.88 -9.24
CA LYS A 500 3.39 -15.97 -10.14
C LYS A 500 4.29 -14.84 -10.66
N PHE A 501 5.10 -14.26 -9.78
CA PHE A 501 6.04 -13.22 -10.17
C PHE A 501 7.06 -13.71 -11.21
N LEU A 502 7.56 -14.94 -11.03
CA LEU A 502 8.53 -15.58 -11.93
C LEU A 502 7.90 -16.13 -13.23
N GLU A 503 6.60 -15.98 -13.47
CA GLU A 503 5.98 -16.30 -14.77
C GLU A 503 6.50 -15.39 -15.89
N LYS A 504 6.86 -14.17 -15.56
CA LYS A 504 7.41 -13.21 -16.51
C LYS A 504 8.93 -13.09 -16.36
N PRO A 505 9.68 -13.06 -17.48
CA PRO A 505 11.13 -12.88 -17.41
C PRO A 505 11.46 -11.49 -16.85
N GLU A 506 12.55 -11.41 -16.08
CA GLU A 506 13.08 -10.15 -15.58
C GLU A 506 13.60 -9.28 -16.74
N VAL A 507 13.28 -8.00 -16.69
CA VAL A 507 13.80 -7.03 -17.66
C VAL A 507 15.27 -6.79 -17.38
N SER A 508 16.07 -6.63 -18.46
CA SER A 508 17.50 -6.38 -18.35
C SER A 508 17.79 -5.16 -17.49
N ASP A 509 18.79 -5.25 -16.61
CA ASP A 509 19.27 -4.22 -15.70
C ASP A 509 18.29 -3.80 -14.57
N PHE A 510 17.20 -4.54 -14.34
CA PHE A 510 16.29 -4.30 -13.25
C PHE A 510 16.21 -5.53 -12.33
N HIS A 511 17.00 -5.53 -11.26
CA HIS A 511 17.20 -6.68 -10.35
C HIS A 511 16.07 -6.89 -9.35
N PHE A 512 14.82 -6.80 -9.80
CA PHE A 512 13.65 -6.89 -8.91
C PHE A 512 13.41 -8.30 -8.37
N GLN A 513 13.80 -9.36 -9.10
CA GLN A 513 13.71 -10.74 -8.59
C GLN A 513 14.50 -10.90 -7.29
N ARG A 514 15.65 -10.23 -7.19
CA ARG A 514 16.46 -10.24 -5.97
C ARG A 514 15.69 -9.70 -4.77
N LEU A 515 15.05 -8.54 -4.92
CA LEU A 515 14.23 -7.94 -3.85
C LEU A 515 13.01 -8.80 -3.52
N PHE A 516 12.42 -9.42 -4.54
CA PHE A 516 11.23 -10.22 -4.37
C PHE A 516 11.48 -11.53 -3.62
N LEU A 517 12.60 -12.17 -3.85
CA LEU A 517 12.99 -13.45 -3.24
C LEU A 517 13.75 -13.27 -1.91
N GLN A 518 14.20 -12.07 -1.59
CA GLN A 518 14.97 -11.79 -0.37
C GLN A 518 14.30 -12.25 0.93
N PRO A 519 12.97 -12.20 1.11
CA PRO A 519 12.30 -12.72 2.31
C PRO A 519 12.68 -14.16 2.65
N PHE A 520 12.82 -15.05 1.67
CA PHE A 520 13.22 -16.44 1.93
C PHE A 520 14.62 -16.53 2.54
N LEU A 521 15.57 -15.70 2.05
CA LEU A 521 16.92 -15.63 2.60
C LEU A 521 16.89 -15.13 4.05
N LEU A 522 16.19 -14.05 4.31
CA LEU A 522 16.08 -13.46 5.65
C LEU A 522 15.45 -14.42 6.67
N ILE A 523 14.45 -15.20 6.26
CA ILE A 523 13.85 -16.22 7.12
C ILE A 523 14.84 -17.37 7.35
N MET A 524 15.60 -17.79 6.32
CA MET A 524 16.59 -18.85 6.42
C MET A 524 17.78 -18.47 7.34
N GLU A 525 18.24 -17.20 7.27
CA GLU A 525 19.33 -16.66 8.08
C GLU A 525 18.97 -16.48 9.56
N ASN A 526 17.68 -16.34 9.87
CA ASN A 526 17.23 -16.10 11.24
C ASN A 526 17.47 -17.36 12.09
N PRO A 527 18.25 -17.25 13.19
CA PRO A 527 18.56 -18.39 14.06
C PRO A 527 17.33 -18.95 14.78
N ASP A 528 16.29 -18.12 14.99
CA ASP A 528 15.06 -18.53 15.69
C ASP A 528 14.06 -19.23 14.76
N THR A 529 14.35 -19.29 13.47
CA THR A 529 13.49 -19.97 12.49
C THR A 529 13.49 -21.48 12.74
N ARG A 530 12.30 -22.05 12.83
CA ARG A 530 12.07 -23.48 13.05
C ARG A 530 12.65 -24.30 11.89
N GLN A 531 13.10 -25.50 12.23
CA GLN A 531 13.69 -26.41 11.26
C GLN A 531 12.70 -26.79 10.15
N GLU A 532 11.45 -27.11 10.51
CA GLU A 532 10.41 -27.47 9.55
C GLU A 532 10.18 -26.34 8.53
N THR A 533 10.21 -25.08 8.99
CA THR A 533 10.09 -23.91 8.12
C THR A 533 11.27 -23.80 7.14
N LYS A 534 12.50 -24.08 7.59
CA LYS A 534 13.69 -24.11 6.73
C LYS A 534 13.61 -25.20 5.66
N GLU A 535 13.12 -26.39 6.03
CA GLU A 535 12.89 -27.50 5.08
C GLU A 535 11.84 -27.12 4.03
N ILE A 536 10.75 -26.43 4.42
CA ILE A 536 9.73 -25.93 3.50
C ILE A 536 10.32 -24.88 2.55
N ILE A 537 11.15 -23.95 3.03
CA ILE A 537 11.82 -22.95 2.18
C ILE A 537 12.68 -23.66 1.13
N LEU A 538 13.45 -24.67 1.50
CA LEU A 538 14.25 -25.44 0.53
C LEU A 538 13.38 -26.14 -0.51
N ALA A 539 12.26 -26.73 -0.11
CA ALA A 539 11.29 -27.32 -1.04
C ALA A 539 10.68 -26.26 -1.98
N CYS A 540 10.42 -25.05 -1.48
CA CYS A 540 9.94 -23.93 -2.31
C CYS A 540 11.00 -23.49 -3.33
N VAL A 541 12.26 -23.38 -2.92
CA VAL A 541 13.39 -23.04 -3.81
C VAL A 541 13.56 -24.10 -4.88
N ASP A 542 13.57 -25.37 -4.53
CA ASP A 542 13.66 -26.48 -5.49
C ASP A 542 12.51 -26.43 -6.51
N GLN A 543 11.27 -26.21 -6.05
CA GLN A 543 10.13 -26.09 -6.93
C GLN A 543 10.27 -24.89 -7.89
N MET A 544 10.69 -23.72 -7.39
CA MET A 544 10.87 -22.53 -8.22
C MET A 544 11.98 -22.73 -9.26
N ILE A 545 13.10 -23.35 -8.89
CA ILE A 545 14.17 -23.70 -9.82
C ILE A 545 13.65 -24.65 -10.89
N ASN A 546 13.00 -25.74 -10.51
CA ASN A 546 12.53 -26.74 -11.47
C ASN A 546 11.44 -26.22 -12.41
N THR A 547 10.62 -25.26 -11.99
CA THR A 547 9.48 -24.78 -12.78
C THR A 547 9.74 -23.46 -13.52
N ARG A 548 10.65 -22.62 -13.03
CA ARG A 548 10.83 -21.23 -13.51
C ARG A 548 12.30 -20.88 -13.87
N ALA A 549 13.20 -21.85 -13.96
CA ALA A 549 14.61 -21.63 -14.27
C ALA A 549 14.87 -20.72 -15.49
N VAL A 550 14.05 -20.86 -16.53
CA VAL A 550 14.19 -20.09 -17.79
C VAL A 550 13.97 -18.58 -17.56
N ASN A 551 13.13 -18.21 -16.60
CA ASN A 551 12.79 -16.81 -16.30
C ASN A 551 13.69 -16.20 -15.24
N LEU A 552 14.50 -17.04 -14.54
CA LEU A 552 15.40 -16.59 -13.49
C LEU A 552 16.61 -15.87 -14.08
N LYS A 553 16.92 -14.69 -13.52
CA LYS A 553 18.12 -13.90 -13.82
C LYS A 553 18.79 -13.47 -12.53
N SER A 554 18.46 -12.30 -11.98
CA SER A 554 19.04 -11.83 -10.70
C SER A 554 18.60 -12.71 -9.51
N GLY A 555 17.53 -13.45 -9.64
CA GLY A 555 17.02 -14.39 -8.63
C GLY A 555 17.95 -15.56 -8.35
N TRP A 556 18.77 -16.00 -9.30
CA TRP A 556 19.73 -17.08 -9.10
C TRP A 556 20.67 -16.82 -7.92
N ARG A 557 21.14 -15.58 -7.77
CA ARG A 557 22.04 -15.20 -6.68
C ARG A 557 21.40 -15.46 -5.32
N ILE A 558 20.14 -15.06 -5.13
CA ILE A 558 19.42 -15.28 -3.87
C ILE A 558 19.23 -16.77 -3.59
N PHE A 559 18.94 -17.57 -4.62
CA PHE A 559 18.81 -19.01 -4.42
C PHE A 559 20.13 -19.65 -3.99
N PHE A 560 21.26 -19.27 -4.57
CA PHE A 560 22.56 -19.74 -4.13
C PHE A 560 22.93 -19.24 -2.72
N ASP A 561 22.57 -18.00 -2.37
CA ASP A 561 22.75 -17.48 -1.02
C ASP A 561 21.92 -18.30 -0.01
N ILE A 562 20.64 -18.63 -0.32
CA ILE A 562 19.79 -19.49 0.53
C ILE A 562 20.41 -20.88 0.68
N LEU A 563 20.85 -21.51 -0.42
CA LEU A 563 21.47 -22.84 -0.40
C LEU A 563 22.77 -22.84 0.41
N THR A 564 23.57 -21.75 0.31
CA THR A 564 24.80 -21.58 1.08
C THR A 564 24.54 -21.48 2.58
N VAL A 565 23.55 -20.67 2.98
CA VAL A 565 23.13 -20.55 4.39
C VAL A 565 22.63 -21.91 4.90
N ALA A 566 21.80 -22.59 4.13
CA ALA A 566 21.25 -23.90 4.49
C ALA A 566 22.30 -24.99 4.57
N ALA A 567 23.32 -24.98 3.69
CA ALA A 567 24.43 -25.92 3.72
C ALA A 567 25.28 -25.82 5.01
N ASN A 568 25.32 -24.61 5.59
CA ASN A 568 26.02 -24.33 6.85
C ASN A 568 25.12 -24.45 8.09
N ASP A 569 23.88 -24.90 7.94
CA ASP A 569 22.97 -25.08 9.08
C ASP A 569 23.46 -26.21 10.00
N LYS A 570 23.22 -26.05 11.29
CA LYS A 570 23.58 -27.05 12.31
C LYS A 570 22.84 -28.38 12.14
N ASN A 571 21.73 -28.36 11.42
CA ASN A 571 20.93 -29.52 11.19
C ASN A 571 21.34 -30.27 9.91
N ASN A 572 21.79 -31.48 10.07
CA ASN A 572 22.27 -32.35 8.95
C ASN A 572 21.19 -32.57 7.87
N LYS A 573 19.89 -32.59 8.23
CA LYS A 573 18.81 -32.76 7.23
C LYS A 573 18.73 -31.55 6.29
N VAL A 574 18.75 -30.35 6.86
CA VAL A 574 18.71 -29.09 6.11
C VAL A 574 19.94 -28.99 5.21
N SER A 575 21.13 -29.27 5.74
CA SER A 575 22.39 -29.23 4.99
C SER A 575 22.41 -30.23 3.84
N ILE A 576 22.04 -31.48 4.08
CA ILE A 576 21.99 -32.53 3.04
C ILE A 576 20.95 -32.16 1.97
N HIS A 577 19.77 -31.68 2.38
CA HIS A 577 18.73 -31.27 1.43
C HIS A 577 19.21 -30.15 0.52
N SER A 578 19.88 -29.13 1.08
CA SER A 578 20.41 -28.01 0.28
C SER A 578 21.49 -28.47 -0.72
N LEU A 579 22.37 -29.39 -0.33
CA LEU A 579 23.39 -29.95 -1.22
C LEU A 579 22.78 -30.79 -2.36
N ASN A 580 21.72 -31.54 -2.07
CA ASN A 580 21.00 -32.31 -3.09
C ASN A 580 20.32 -31.38 -4.11
N ILE A 581 19.71 -30.29 -3.66
CA ILE A 581 19.13 -29.26 -4.55
C ILE A 581 20.22 -28.62 -5.40
N LEU A 582 21.34 -28.25 -4.78
CA LEU A 582 22.49 -27.65 -5.49
C LEU A 582 23.01 -28.58 -6.58
N GLN A 583 23.24 -29.86 -6.26
CA GLN A 583 23.67 -30.87 -7.23
C GLN A 583 22.67 -31.00 -8.38
N GLY A 584 21.38 -31.18 -8.08
CA GLY A 584 20.33 -31.29 -9.09
C GLY A 584 20.19 -30.02 -9.95
N THR A 585 20.45 -28.84 -9.39
CA THR A 585 20.45 -27.57 -10.11
C THR A 585 21.63 -27.48 -11.08
N LEU A 586 22.81 -27.85 -10.64
CA LEU A 586 24.02 -27.86 -11.48
C LEU A 586 23.88 -28.88 -12.62
N ASP A 587 23.41 -30.08 -12.33
CA ASP A 587 23.21 -31.12 -13.35
C ASP A 587 22.22 -30.72 -14.45
N LYS A 588 21.18 -29.94 -14.12
CA LYS A 588 20.13 -29.56 -15.07
C LYS A 588 20.35 -28.20 -15.76
N HIS A 589 21.01 -27.25 -15.11
CA HIS A 589 21.02 -25.84 -15.51
C HIS A 589 22.42 -25.24 -15.67
N LEU A 590 23.49 -26.06 -15.72
CA LEU A 590 24.88 -25.59 -15.82
C LEU A 590 25.09 -24.69 -17.05
N ASP A 591 24.52 -25.07 -18.20
CA ASP A 591 24.64 -24.29 -19.44
C ASP A 591 24.02 -22.88 -19.31
N THR A 592 22.83 -22.82 -18.68
CA THR A 592 22.15 -21.54 -18.44
C THR A 592 22.92 -20.64 -17.47
N LEU A 593 23.46 -21.22 -16.42
CA LEU A 593 24.28 -20.52 -15.41
C LEU A 593 25.59 -20.02 -15.99
N SER A 594 26.27 -20.80 -16.86
CA SER A 594 27.50 -20.39 -17.51
C SER A 594 27.31 -19.16 -18.41
N ILE A 595 26.19 -19.08 -19.11
CA ILE A 595 25.83 -17.92 -19.96
C ILE A 595 25.58 -16.65 -19.11
N LEU A 596 24.97 -16.80 -17.94
CA LEU A 596 24.71 -15.69 -17.02
C LEU A 596 26.01 -15.15 -16.40
N ILE A 597 26.90 -16.03 -15.92
CA ILE A 597 28.18 -15.66 -15.35
C ILE A 597 29.06 -14.93 -16.37
N CYS A 598 29.05 -15.36 -17.63
CA CYS A 598 29.78 -14.70 -18.70
C CYS A 598 29.23 -13.31 -19.07
N LYS A 599 27.97 -13.03 -18.77
CA LYS A 599 27.37 -11.70 -18.99
C LYS A 599 27.62 -10.71 -17.86
N ASP A 600 27.70 -11.16 -16.62
CA ASP A 600 27.96 -10.32 -15.46
C ASP A 600 29.45 -9.88 -15.36
N ASN A 601 30.37 -10.55 -16.07
CA ASN A 601 31.78 -10.21 -16.13
C ASN A 601 32.17 -9.28 -17.32
N LYS A 602 31.20 -8.79 -18.07
CA LYS A 602 31.37 -7.77 -19.12
C LYS A 602 30.66 -6.48 -18.72
#